data_afd69f3c446b2ece060895f5b4348318
#
_entry.id   afd69f3c446b2ece060895f5b4348318
#
_cell.length_a   1.000
_cell.length_b   1.000
_cell.length_c   1.000
_cell.angle_alpha   90.00
_cell.angle_beta   90.00
_cell.angle_gamma   90.00
#
_symmetry.space_group_name_H-M   'P 1'
#
loop_
_entity.id
_entity.type
_entity.pdbx_description
1 polymer ?
#
loop_
_entity_poly.entity_id
_entity_poly.type
_entity_poly.pdbx_seq_one_letter_code
_entity_poly.pdbx_strand_id
1 'polypeptide(L)'
;MCKYTIPLSLYGIIKLRKRVNFPMRKTESQKIALCGVLAALSVVLMLVGSALQVGTYAAPMLAAFLLIPVLEEYGTRYALLLYGAAAVLAVLLVPETELALFYALVIGYYPVLRHTLRKVRPAVLRWGLKLLVFNAATALVYGLLFALFGPVTLQELMADGTAMAVVLLATGNLAFVLCDRALGAVTRYYRLVLRKKVNRFF
;
A
#
# COMPACT_ATOMS: atom_id res chain seq x y z
N MET A 1 -18.01 -11.59 -60.42
CA MET A 1 -17.42 -12.14 -59.19
C MET A 1 -15.93 -11.80 -59.15
N CYS A 2 -15.55 -10.67 -58.56
CA CYS A 2 -14.15 -10.27 -58.37
C CYS A 2 -13.69 -10.69 -56.98
N LYS A 3 -12.84 -11.73 -56.92
CA LYS A 3 -12.11 -12.10 -55.70
C LYS A 3 -10.98 -11.10 -55.51
N TYR A 4 -11.08 -10.24 -54.51
CA TYR A 4 -9.95 -9.42 -54.06
C TYR A 4 -8.94 -10.32 -53.35
N THR A 5 -7.89 -10.68 -54.06
CA THR A 5 -6.74 -11.40 -53.51
C THR A 5 -5.85 -10.36 -52.83
N ILE A 6 -5.87 -10.31 -51.51
CA ILE A 6 -4.97 -9.46 -50.71
C ILE A 6 -3.54 -9.99 -50.94
N PRO A 7 -2.58 -9.19 -51.41
CA PRO A 7 -1.22 -9.65 -51.66
C PRO A 7 -0.55 -10.11 -50.37
N LEU A 8 0.11 -11.26 -50.40
CA LEU A 8 0.80 -11.93 -49.29
C LEU A 8 1.78 -11.01 -48.56
N SER A 9 2.32 -9.98 -49.25
CA SER A 9 3.22 -8.97 -48.66
C SER A 9 2.54 -8.13 -47.60
N LEU A 10 1.27 -7.76 -47.78
CA LEU A 10 0.49 -6.98 -46.79
C LEU A 10 0.17 -7.80 -45.54
N TYR A 11 -0.06 -9.10 -45.67
CA TYR A 11 -0.30 -10.02 -44.56
C TYR A 11 0.95 -10.17 -43.68
N GLY A 12 2.15 -10.18 -44.28
CA GLY A 12 3.43 -10.16 -43.58
C GLY A 12 3.66 -8.85 -42.77
N ILE A 13 3.32 -7.72 -43.36
CA ILE A 13 3.46 -6.40 -42.72
C ILE A 13 2.47 -6.24 -41.54
N ILE A 14 1.24 -6.71 -41.70
CA ILE A 14 0.24 -6.69 -40.62
C ILE A 14 0.64 -7.65 -39.48
N LYS A 15 1.23 -8.80 -39.79
CA LYS A 15 1.73 -9.77 -38.82
C LYS A 15 2.99 -9.26 -38.10
N LEU A 16 3.86 -8.52 -38.78
CA LEU A 16 5.02 -7.83 -38.21
C LEU A 16 4.58 -6.66 -37.33
N ARG A 17 3.60 -5.86 -37.73
CA ARG A 17 3.06 -4.77 -36.91
C ARG A 17 2.42 -5.27 -35.60
N LYS A 18 1.88 -6.50 -35.59
CA LYS A 18 1.33 -7.13 -34.38
C LYS A 18 2.42 -7.70 -33.45
N ARG A 19 3.65 -7.91 -33.97
CA ARG A 19 4.81 -8.39 -33.17
C ARG A 19 5.66 -7.28 -32.56
N VAL A 20 5.45 -6.01 -32.90
CA VAL A 20 6.21 -4.87 -32.37
C VAL A 20 5.50 -4.21 -31.19
N ASN A 21 4.53 -4.85 -30.58
CA ASN A 21 4.18 -4.56 -29.20
C ASN A 21 5.19 -5.26 -28.27
N PHE A 22 6.46 -4.81 -28.31
CA PHE A 22 7.34 -4.98 -27.19
C PHE A 22 6.67 -4.25 -26.01
N PRO A 23 6.23 -4.94 -24.95
CA PRO A 23 6.06 -4.25 -23.68
C PRO A 23 7.44 -3.68 -23.39
N MET A 24 7.58 -2.37 -23.37
CA MET A 24 8.82 -1.72 -22.95
C MET A 24 9.06 -2.17 -21.52
N ARG A 25 9.90 -3.18 -21.37
CA ARG A 25 10.31 -3.72 -20.08
C ARG A 25 11.09 -2.57 -19.45
N LYS A 26 10.44 -1.80 -18.57
CA LYS A 26 11.09 -0.67 -17.89
C LYS A 26 12.42 -1.17 -17.34
N THR A 27 13.47 -0.40 -17.59
CA THR A 27 14.82 -0.71 -17.09
C THR A 27 14.79 -0.72 -15.55
N GLU A 28 15.68 -1.46 -14.94
CA GLU A 28 15.77 -1.51 -13.46
C GLU A 28 15.85 -0.10 -12.85
N SER A 29 16.62 0.79 -13.49
CA SER A 29 16.75 2.19 -13.08
C SER A 29 15.40 2.93 -13.08
N GLN A 30 14.57 2.72 -14.09
CA GLN A 30 13.25 3.35 -14.17
C GLN A 30 12.30 2.83 -13.07
N LYS A 31 12.39 1.56 -12.71
CA LYS A 31 11.59 0.98 -11.62
C LYS A 31 12.00 1.58 -10.27
N ILE A 32 13.31 1.71 -10.03
CA ILE A 32 13.85 2.30 -8.81
C ILE A 32 13.49 3.79 -8.72
N ALA A 33 13.62 4.54 -9.82
CA ALA A 33 13.22 5.95 -9.89
C ALA A 33 11.73 6.14 -9.56
N LEU A 34 10.85 5.29 -10.11
CA LEU A 34 9.42 5.32 -9.79
C LEU A 34 9.16 5.03 -8.30
N CYS A 35 9.86 4.04 -7.73
CA CYS A 35 9.77 3.75 -6.31
C CYS A 35 10.19 4.96 -5.47
N GLY A 36 11.27 5.66 -5.85
CA GLY A 36 11.72 6.88 -5.17
C GLY A 36 10.68 8.01 -5.19
N VAL A 37 10.09 8.28 -6.35
CA VAL A 37 9.04 9.30 -6.49
C VAL A 37 7.80 8.94 -5.66
N LEU A 38 7.36 7.68 -5.69
CA LEU A 38 6.21 7.25 -4.90
C LEU A 38 6.51 7.22 -3.40
N ALA A 39 7.74 6.91 -2.99
CA ALA A 39 8.16 7.02 -1.60
C ALA A 39 8.11 8.48 -1.12
N ALA A 40 8.65 9.41 -1.90
CA ALA A 40 8.57 10.83 -1.59
C ALA A 40 7.11 11.32 -1.49
N LEU A 41 6.25 10.91 -2.43
CA LEU A 41 4.82 11.25 -2.41
C LEU A 41 4.12 10.67 -1.16
N SER A 42 4.48 9.45 -0.75
CA SER A 42 3.96 8.84 0.49
C SER A 42 4.32 9.67 1.72
N VAL A 43 5.56 10.15 1.79
CA VAL A 43 6.02 11.01 2.91
C VAL A 43 5.33 12.36 2.89
N VAL A 44 5.18 12.99 1.72
CA VAL A 44 4.44 14.26 1.57
C VAL A 44 2.99 14.11 2.04
N LEU A 45 2.31 13.01 1.68
CA LEU A 45 0.95 12.73 2.17
C LEU A 45 0.90 12.62 3.70
N MET A 46 1.90 11.98 4.31
CA MET A 46 1.97 11.88 5.77
C MET A 46 2.28 13.23 6.43
N LEU A 47 3.17 14.04 5.86
CA LEU A 47 3.45 15.40 6.35
C LEU A 47 2.21 16.30 6.28
N VAL A 48 1.47 16.25 5.19
CA VAL A 48 0.22 17.01 5.05
C VAL A 48 -0.83 16.52 6.06
N GLY A 49 -0.93 15.21 6.26
CA GLY A 49 -1.84 14.62 7.26
C GLY A 49 -1.52 15.05 8.68
N SER A 50 -0.23 15.09 9.03
CA SER A 50 0.26 15.58 10.30
C SER A 50 -0.04 17.08 10.48
N ALA A 51 0.22 17.90 9.46
CA ALA A 51 -0.02 19.34 9.52
C ALA A 51 -1.49 19.72 9.68
N LEU A 52 -2.40 18.94 9.08
CA LEU A 52 -3.84 19.21 9.14
C LEU A 52 -4.51 18.69 10.42
N GLN A 53 -3.84 17.87 11.23
CA GLN A 53 -4.35 17.21 12.43
C GLN A 53 -5.70 16.44 12.22
N VAL A 54 -6.21 16.44 11.01
CA VAL A 54 -7.47 15.83 10.60
C VAL A 54 -7.16 14.58 9.79
N GLY A 55 -6.90 13.50 10.44
CA GLY A 55 -6.68 12.24 9.70
C GLY A 55 -5.33 11.61 9.94
N THR A 56 -4.84 11.69 11.18
CA THR A 56 -3.61 11.02 11.64
C THR A 56 -3.51 9.57 11.19
N TYR A 57 -4.64 8.86 11.09
CA TYR A 57 -4.68 7.49 10.59
C TYR A 57 -5.05 7.37 9.10
N ALA A 58 -5.68 8.39 8.51
CA ALA A 58 -6.05 8.36 7.08
C ALA A 58 -4.83 8.60 6.17
N ALA A 59 -3.91 9.47 6.57
CA ALA A 59 -2.71 9.77 5.80
C ALA A 59 -1.80 8.54 5.58
N PRO A 60 -1.46 7.72 6.61
CA PRO A 60 -0.75 6.46 6.43
C PRO A 60 -1.48 5.47 5.51
N MET A 61 -2.83 5.43 5.57
CA MET A 61 -3.62 4.58 4.68
C MET A 61 -3.51 5.01 3.22
N LEU A 62 -3.60 6.32 2.94
CA LEU A 62 -3.42 6.85 1.59
C LEU A 62 -2.00 6.60 1.08
N ALA A 63 -0.99 6.77 1.92
CA ALA A 63 0.40 6.44 1.59
C ALA A 63 0.57 4.96 1.24
N ALA A 64 -0.09 4.05 1.98
CA ALA A 64 -0.06 2.62 1.69
C ALA A 64 -0.74 2.26 0.35
N PHE A 65 -1.73 3.02 -0.11
CA PHE A 65 -2.34 2.79 -1.43
C PHE A 65 -1.37 3.02 -2.58
N LEU A 66 -0.37 3.88 -2.41
CA LEU A 66 0.66 4.13 -3.42
C LEU A 66 1.57 2.91 -3.67
N LEU A 67 1.58 1.93 -2.76
CA LEU A 67 2.30 0.67 -2.97
C LEU A 67 1.59 -0.25 -3.97
N ILE A 68 0.26 -0.10 -4.15
CA ILE A 68 -0.55 -1.02 -4.99
C ILE A 68 -0.05 -1.06 -6.44
N PRO A 69 0.18 0.06 -7.14
CA PRO A 69 0.69 0.05 -8.50
C PRO A 69 2.03 -0.68 -8.62
N VAL A 70 2.96 -0.42 -7.70
CA VAL A 70 4.28 -1.04 -7.70
C VAL A 70 4.19 -2.54 -7.42
N LEU A 71 3.36 -2.93 -6.46
CA LEU A 71 3.14 -4.33 -6.11
C LEU A 71 2.55 -5.14 -7.27
N GLU A 72 1.61 -4.54 -8.03
CA GLU A 72 0.93 -5.21 -9.15
C GLU A 72 1.76 -5.27 -10.43
N GLU A 73 2.62 -4.26 -10.69
CA GLU A 73 3.44 -4.18 -11.92
C GLU A 73 4.85 -4.76 -11.73
N TYR A 74 5.48 -4.52 -10.61
CA TYR A 74 6.90 -4.88 -10.37
C TYR A 74 7.08 -5.96 -9.31
N GLY A 75 6.02 -6.30 -8.59
CA GLY A 75 6.02 -7.37 -7.60
C GLY A 75 6.49 -6.95 -6.20
N THR A 76 6.58 -7.95 -5.33
CA THR A 76 6.77 -7.77 -3.88
C THR A 76 8.11 -7.10 -3.52
N ARG A 77 9.18 -7.39 -4.26
CA ARG A 77 10.53 -6.86 -3.97
C ARG A 77 10.57 -5.34 -4.06
N TYR A 78 10.06 -4.78 -5.16
CA TYR A 78 10.02 -3.32 -5.35
C TYR A 78 9.04 -2.63 -4.43
N ALA A 79 7.91 -3.28 -4.14
CA ALA A 79 6.95 -2.77 -3.15
C ALA A 79 7.56 -2.70 -1.74
N LEU A 80 8.37 -3.68 -1.33
CA LEU A 80 9.10 -3.65 -0.06
C LEU A 80 10.19 -2.59 -0.03
N LEU A 81 10.92 -2.37 -1.14
CA LEU A 81 11.89 -1.29 -1.24
C LEU A 81 11.23 0.08 -1.10
N LEU A 82 10.11 0.30 -1.80
CA LEU A 82 9.31 1.52 -1.67
C LEU A 82 8.83 1.72 -0.23
N TYR A 83 8.24 0.69 0.37
CA TYR A 83 7.80 0.72 1.76
C TYR A 83 8.94 1.05 2.72
N GLY A 84 10.08 0.37 2.60
CA GLY A 84 11.25 0.59 3.47
C GLY A 84 11.79 2.02 3.36
N ALA A 85 11.93 2.53 2.13
CA ALA A 85 12.33 3.92 1.90
C ALA A 85 11.34 4.93 2.50
N ALA A 86 10.04 4.73 2.26
CA ALA A 86 8.99 5.60 2.80
C ALA A 86 8.92 5.52 4.33
N ALA A 87 9.10 4.34 4.94
CA ALA A 87 9.08 4.17 6.39
C ALA A 87 10.27 4.86 7.07
N VAL A 88 11.48 4.70 6.53
CA VAL A 88 12.68 5.39 7.04
C VAL A 88 12.50 6.91 6.96
N LEU A 89 12.08 7.41 5.79
CA LEU A 89 11.86 8.84 5.59
C LEU A 89 10.72 9.37 6.49
N ALA A 90 9.66 8.60 6.70
CA ALA A 90 8.57 8.99 7.59
C ALA A 90 9.05 9.16 9.02
N VAL A 91 9.82 8.20 9.56
CA VAL A 91 10.36 8.31 10.94
C VAL A 91 11.31 9.48 11.10
N LEU A 92 12.03 9.87 10.03
CA LEU A 92 12.98 10.99 10.09
C LEU A 92 12.33 12.36 9.88
N LEU A 93 11.29 12.46 9.06
CA LEU A 93 10.75 13.73 8.57
C LEU A 93 9.39 14.09 9.17
N VAL A 94 8.58 13.10 9.57
CA VAL A 94 7.24 13.37 10.10
C VAL A 94 7.34 13.72 11.58
N PRO A 95 6.85 14.92 12.01
CA PRO A 95 6.98 15.37 13.40
C PRO A 95 6.15 14.51 14.36
N GLU A 96 5.03 13.95 13.92
CA GLU A 96 4.22 13.04 14.71
C GLU A 96 4.80 11.63 14.71
N THR A 97 5.52 11.28 15.78
CA THR A 97 6.15 9.97 15.95
C THR A 97 5.13 8.82 15.89
N GLU A 98 3.93 9.03 16.46
CA GLU A 98 2.86 8.04 16.45
C GLU A 98 2.44 7.71 15.00
N LEU A 99 2.20 8.72 14.18
CA LEU A 99 1.82 8.55 12.76
C LEU A 99 2.92 7.83 11.97
N ALA A 100 4.19 8.22 12.17
CA ALA A 100 5.32 7.60 11.50
C ALA A 100 5.48 6.12 11.88
N LEU A 101 5.39 5.80 13.17
CA LEU A 101 5.45 4.44 13.68
C LEU A 101 4.24 3.60 13.24
N PHE A 102 3.05 4.19 13.20
CA PHE A 102 1.85 3.52 12.74
C PHE A 102 1.96 3.15 11.25
N TYR A 103 2.49 4.05 10.42
CA TYR A 103 2.81 3.71 9.03
C TYR A 103 3.86 2.61 8.95
N ALA A 104 4.98 2.76 9.64
CA ALA A 104 6.09 1.82 9.57
C ALA A 104 5.74 0.42 10.08
N LEU A 105 5.01 0.31 11.19
CA LEU A 105 4.79 -0.98 11.87
C LEU A 105 3.42 -1.61 11.60
N VAL A 106 2.40 -0.83 11.17
CA VAL A 106 1.02 -1.34 11.04
C VAL A 106 0.55 -1.36 9.59
N ILE A 107 0.52 -0.22 8.92
CA ILE A 107 -0.19 -0.08 7.64
C ILE A 107 0.74 -0.17 6.43
N GLY A 108 1.98 0.32 6.51
CA GLY A 108 2.85 0.47 5.34
C GLY A 108 3.15 -0.84 4.60
N TYR A 109 3.45 -1.92 5.32
CA TYR A 109 3.70 -3.24 4.72
C TYR A 109 2.42 -4.04 4.41
N TYR A 110 1.26 -3.57 4.90
CA TYR A 110 0.02 -4.33 4.84
C TYR A 110 -0.44 -4.70 3.42
N PRO A 111 -0.31 -3.86 2.37
CA PRO A 111 -0.63 -4.24 1.00
C PRO A 111 0.16 -5.48 0.52
N VAL A 112 1.44 -5.57 0.90
CA VAL A 112 2.32 -6.70 0.58
C VAL A 112 1.90 -7.95 1.36
N LEU A 113 1.66 -7.81 2.66
CA LEU A 113 1.15 -8.88 3.51
C LEU A 113 -0.18 -9.44 2.98
N ARG A 114 -1.10 -8.55 2.64
CA ARG A 114 -2.39 -8.92 2.06
C ARG A 114 -2.25 -9.70 0.76
N HIS A 115 -1.32 -9.30 -0.11
CA HIS A 115 -1.02 -10.02 -1.35
C HIS A 115 -0.52 -11.44 -1.06
N THR A 116 0.36 -11.61 -0.08
CA THR A 116 0.90 -12.91 0.32
C THR A 116 -0.16 -13.80 0.98
N LEU A 117 -0.98 -13.24 1.87
CA LEU A 117 -2.06 -13.95 2.56
C LEU A 117 -3.19 -14.42 1.62
N ARG A 118 -3.29 -13.89 0.41
CA ARG A 118 -4.24 -14.40 -0.61
C ARG A 118 -3.99 -15.87 -0.99
N LYS A 119 -2.79 -16.39 -0.74
CA LYS A 119 -2.43 -17.79 -0.99
C LYS A 119 -3.02 -18.76 0.05
N VAL A 120 -3.41 -18.24 1.22
CA VAL A 120 -4.02 -19.05 2.29
C VAL A 120 -5.48 -19.35 1.93
N ARG A 121 -5.80 -20.63 1.76
CA ARG A 121 -7.13 -21.10 1.30
C ARG A 121 -8.27 -20.88 2.31
N PRO A 122 -8.16 -21.24 3.64
CA PRO A 122 -9.27 -21.04 4.55
C PRO A 122 -9.49 -19.55 4.85
N ALA A 123 -10.70 -19.08 4.56
CA ALA A 123 -11.07 -17.67 4.75
C ALA A 123 -10.99 -17.24 6.23
N VAL A 124 -11.39 -18.13 7.14
CA VAL A 124 -11.37 -17.88 8.59
C VAL A 124 -9.93 -17.68 9.08
N LEU A 125 -9.02 -18.57 8.69
CA LEU A 125 -7.60 -18.46 9.08
C LEU A 125 -6.97 -17.18 8.52
N ARG A 126 -7.31 -16.82 7.28
CA ARG A 126 -6.83 -15.59 6.65
C ARG A 126 -7.29 -14.33 7.39
N TRP A 127 -8.55 -14.28 7.83
CA TRP A 127 -9.06 -13.15 8.60
C TRP A 127 -8.48 -13.12 10.01
N GLY A 128 -8.40 -14.28 10.68
CA GLY A 128 -7.76 -14.39 11.99
C GLY A 128 -6.31 -13.92 11.96
N LEU A 129 -5.54 -14.34 10.95
CA LEU A 129 -4.14 -13.94 10.81
C LEU A 129 -3.97 -12.43 10.56
N LYS A 130 -4.86 -11.81 9.76
CA LYS A 130 -4.85 -10.37 9.53
C LYS A 130 -5.11 -9.57 10.82
N LEU A 131 -6.13 -9.97 11.58
CA LEU A 131 -6.47 -9.33 12.84
C LEU A 131 -5.36 -9.53 13.88
N LEU A 132 -4.79 -10.74 13.94
CA LEU A 132 -3.68 -11.02 14.85
C LEU A 132 -2.47 -10.15 14.55
N VAL A 133 -2.06 -10.06 13.27
CA VAL A 133 -0.93 -9.22 12.86
C VAL A 133 -1.22 -7.74 13.15
N PHE A 134 -2.44 -7.26 12.87
CA PHE A 134 -2.83 -5.88 13.17
C PHE A 134 -2.75 -5.57 14.65
N ASN A 135 -3.36 -6.39 15.51
CA ASN A 135 -3.35 -6.16 16.95
C ASN A 135 -1.94 -6.29 17.55
N ALA A 136 -1.14 -7.28 17.10
CA ALA A 136 0.25 -7.43 17.53
C ALA A 136 1.10 -6.21 17.12
N ALA A 137 0.94 -5.71 15.89
CA ALA A 137 1.64 -4.53 15.40
C ALA A 137 1.22 -3.27 16.18
N THR A 138 -0.08 -3.12 16.45
CA THR A 138 -0.60 -2.01 17.27
C THR A 138 -0.05 -2.06 18.70
N ALA A 139 -0.04 -3.23 19.34
CA ALA A 139 0.55 -3.42 20.64
C ALA A 139 2.06 -3.08 20.64
N LEU A 140 2.77 -3.41 19.56
CA LEU A 140 4.18 -3.07 19.38
C LEU A 140 4.38 -1.56 19.28
N VAL A 141 3.53 -0.84 18.53
CA VAL A 141 3.60 0.64 18.41
C VAL A 141 3.42 1.29 19.78
N TYR A 142 2.36 0.95 20.50
CA TYR A 142 2.11 1.53 21.82
C TYR A 142 3.17 1.12 22.85
N GLY A 143 3.67 -0.12 22.79
CA GLY A 143 4.79 -0.57 23.59
C GLY A 143 6.08 0.23 23.32
N LEU A 144 6.35 0.56 22.06
CA LEU A 144 7.50 1.37 21.69
C LEU A 144 7.33 2.84 22.11
N LEU A 145 6.12 3.41 21.95
CA LEU A 145 5.80 4.74 22.42
C LEU A 145 5.95 4.84 23.94
N PHE A 146 5.49 3.83 24.68
CA PHE A 146 5.71 3.74 26.12
C PHE A 146 7.20 3.70 26.48
N ALA A 147 8.01 2.95 25.74
CA ALA A 147 9.45 2.87 25.97
C ALA A 147 10.18 4.19 25.67
N LEU A 148 9.70 4.97 24.68
CA LEU A 148 10.31 6.24 24.28
C LEU A 148 9.84 7.42 25.14
N PHE A 149 8.55 7.50 25.45
CA PHE A 149 7.93 8.65 26.14
C PHE A 149 7.54 8.38 27.60
N GLY A 150 7.75 7.14 28.08
CA GLY A 150 7.47 6.76 29.45
C GLY A 150 5.97 6.61 29.78
N PRO A 151 5.60 6.66 31.07
CA PRO A 151 4.24 6.37 31.52
C PRO A 151 3.18 7.39 31.09
N VAL A 152 3.57 8.56 30.57
CA VAL A 152 2.65 9.61 30.13
C VAL A 152 1.69 9.12 29.06
N THR A 153 2.19 8.36 28.05
CA THR A 153 1.38 7.78 26.98
C THR A 153 0.35 6.77 27.46
N LEU A 154 0.67 6.00 28.50
CA LEU A 154 -0.29 5.07 29.11
C LEU A 154 -1.31 5.78 29.99
N GLN A 155 -0.90 6.84 30.68
CA GLN A 155 -1.80 7.66 31.48
C GLN A 155 -2.84 8.37 30.61
N GLU A 156 -2.43 8.91 29.45
CA GLU A 156 -3.36 9.50 28.49
C GLU A 156 -4.31 8.44 27.91
N LEU A 157 -3.81 7.26 27.54
CA LEU A 157 -4.63 6.18 27.02
C LEU A 157 -5.62 5.60 28.05
N MET A 158 -5.26 5.62 29.34
CA MET A 158 -6.05 5.10 30.45
C MET A 158 -6.77 6.17 31.26
N ALA A 159 -6.57 7.46 30.96
CA ALA A 159 -7.20 8.56 31.67
C ALA A 159 -8.73 8.45 31.70
N ASP A 160 -9.32 7.93 30.62
CA ASP A 160 -10.77 7.74 30.48
C ASP A 160 -11.25 6.34 30.93
N GLY A 161 -10.38 5.54 31.54
CA GLY A 161 -10.71 4.23 32.09
C GLY A 161 -10.61 3.08 31.10
N THR A 162 -10.68 1.86 31.65
CA THR A 162 -10.57 0.60 30.87
C THR A 162 -11.66 0.44 29.82
N ALA A 163 -12.84 0.99 30.05
CA ALA A 163 -13.95 0.98 29.08
C ALA A 163 -13.58 1.72 27.77
N MET A 164 -12.92 2.87 27.89
CA MET A 164 -12.48 3.64 26.73
C MET A 164 -11.38 2.92 25.93
N ALA A 165 -10.45 2.26 26.61
CA ALA A 165 -9.44 1.44 25.95
C ALA A 165 -10.05 0.31 25.11
N VAL A 166 -11.10 -0.36 25.62
CA VAL A 166 -11.85 -1.38 24.87
C VAL A 166 -12.55 -0.80 23.66
N VAL A 167 -13.18 0.38 23.80
CA VAL A 167 -13.85 1.08 22.69
C VAL A 167 -12.82 1.46 21.60
N LEU A 168 -11.66 1.97 21.98
CA LEU A 168 -10.57 2.31 21.05
C LEU A 168 -10.07 1.07 20.31
N LEU A 169 -9.86 -0.06 20.98
CA LEU A 169 -9.47 -1.31 20.35
C LEU A 169 -10.55 -1.82 19.38
N ALA A 170 -11.82 -1.75 19.75
CA ALA A 170 -12.92 -2.18 18.89
C ALA A 170 -13.02 -1.28 17.65
N THR A 171 -12.93 0.03 17.83
CA THR A 171 -12.95 1.02 16.73
C THR A 171 -11.75 0.84 15.80
N GLY A 172 -10.55 0.63 16.35
CA GLY A 172 -9.35 0.36 15.57
C GLY A 172 -9.46 -0.90 14.71
N ASN A 173 -10.01 -1.98 15.28
CA ASN A 173 -10.27 -3.21 14.52
C ASN A 173 -11.34 -3.01 13.43
N LEU A 174 -12.39 -2.23 13.69
CA LEU A 174 -13.39 -1.88 12.69
C LEU A 174 -12.78 -1.06 11.56
N ALA A 175 -12.00 -0.03 11.89
CA ALA A 175 -11.28 0.79 10.92
C ALA A 175 -10.32 -0.06 10.07
N PHE A 176 -9.61 -1.01 10.68
CA PHE A 176 -8.75 -1.95 9.96
C PHE A 176 -9.53 -2.82 8.96
N VAL A 177 -10.70 -3.34 9.33
CA VAL A 177 -11.56 -4.11 8.41
C VAL A 177 -12.02 -3.25 7.23
N LEU A 178 -12.40 -1.99 7.48
CA LEU A 178 -12.76 -1.04 6.43
C LEU A 178 -11.58 -0.75 5.51
N CYS A 179 -10.38 -0.55 6.08
CA CYS A 179 -9.13 -0.37 5.34
C CYS A 179 -8.82 -1.58 4.44
N ASP A 180 -8.94 -2.82 4.95
CA ASP A 180 -8.72 -4.03 4.15
C ASP A 180 -9.70 -4.11 2.98
N ARG A 181 -10.97 -3.73 3.19
CA ARG A 181 -11.97 -3.70 2.11
C ARG A 181 -11.64 -2.62 1.07
N ALA A 182 -11.24 -1.43 1.52
CA ALA A 182 -10.84 -0.32 0.65
C ALA A 182 -9.62 -0.70 -0.21
N LEU A 183 -8.57 -1.26 0.40
CA LEU A 183 -7.42 -1.80 -0.33
C LEU A 183 -7.82 -2.83 -1.38
N GLY A 184 -8.82 -3.68 -1.06
CA GLY A 184 -9.35 -4.64 -2.02
C GLY A 184 -10.08 -4.01 -3.19
N ALA A 185 -10.83 -2.97 -2.94
CA ALA A 185 -11.54 -2.21 -3.97
C ALA A 185 -10.54 -1.46 -4.87
N VAL A 186 -9.57 -0.75 -4.28
CA VAL A 186 -8.52 -0.03 -5.01
C VAL A 186 -7.69 -0.99 -5.87
N THR A 187 -7.28 -2.15 -5.34
CA THR A 187 -6.52 -3.16 -6.10
C THR A 187 -7.33 -3.66 -7.29
N ARG A 188 -8.63 -3.93 -7.12
CA ARG A 188 -9.52 -4.36 -8.22
C ARG A 188 -9.68 -3.27 -9.26
N TYR A 189 -9.92 -2.03 -8.83
CA TYR A 189 -10.04 -0.88 -9.72
C TYR A 189 -8.76 -0.65 -10.52
N TYR A 190 -7.59 -0.73 -9.86
CA TYR A 190 -6.30 -0.63 -10.53
C TYR A 190 -6.16 -1.69 -11.64
N ARG A 191 -6.43 -2.95 -11.35
CA ARG A 191 -6.32 -4.06 -12.32
C ARG A 191 -7.28 -3.91 -13.51
N LEU A 192 -8.52 -3.47 -13.25
CA LEU A 192 -9.56 -3.42 -14.28
C LEU A 192 -9.47 -2.18 -15.16
N VAL A 193 -9.14 -1.04 -14.59
CA VAL A 193 -9.22 0.27 -15.26
C VAL A 193 -7.83 0.85 -15.55
N LEU A 194 -7.01 1.04 -14.51
CA LEU A 194 -5.74 1.77 -14.63
C LEU A 194 -4.69 0.98 -15.39
N ARG A 195 -4.57 -0.32 -15.16
CA ARG A 195 -3.61 -1.16 -15.88
C ARG A 195 -3.83 -1.16 -17.39
N LYS A 196 -5.08 -1.12 -17.85
CA LYS A 196 -5.39 -1.01 -19.29
C LYS A 196 -5.01 0.35 -19.87
N LYS A 197 -5.17 1.43 -19.08
CA LYS A 197 -4.77 2.78 -19.51
C LYS A 197 -3.26 2.93 -19.51
N VAL A 198 -2.58 2.52 -18.45
CA VAL A 198 -1.11 2.58 -18.33
C VAL A 198 -0.44 1.83 -19.49
N ASN A 199 -0.90 0.61 -19.83
CA ASN A 199 -0.38 -0.13 -21.00
C ASN A 199 -0.70 0.52 -22.37
N ARG A 200 -1.58 1.53 -22.44
CA ARG A 200 -1.87 2.26 -23.65
C ARG A 200 -1.01 3.53 -23.81
N PHE A 201 -0.50 4.07 -22.72
CA PHE A 201 0.32 5.30 -22.71
C PHE A 201 1.83 5.02 -22.65
N PHE A 202 2.22 3.79 -22.33
CA PHE A 202 3.60 3.30 -22.30
C PHE A 202 3.76 2.06 -23.18
#